data_3c16e02e4c43a2835b40dec4f6f774fd
#
_entry.id   3c16e02e4c43a2835b40dec4f6f774fd
#
_cell.length_a   1.000
_cell.length_b   1.000
_cell.length_c   1.000
_cell.angle_alpha   90.00
_cell.angle_beta   90.00
_cell.angle_gamma   90.00
#
_symmetry.space_group_name_H-M   'P 1'
#
loop_
_entity.id
_entity.type
_entity.pdbx_description
1 polymer ?
#
loop_
_entity_poly.entity_id
_entity_poly.type
_entity_poly.pdbx_seq_one_letter_code
_entity_poly.pdbx_strand_id
1 'polypeptide(L)'
;PAYEMDEAGLDKFMDKINRCRPVLMDGYAESFNFIAKYLKNKPYDGYKPKAIISSAQNLPLESRNIIEHAFGCKVFDKYGSREFGGGLAYECEYHTGHHVVAECLLEEIVKDGRPAVPGEVGEVLITSLNNFAAPLIRYRLGDLAVQIDNSELCACGRGLPQIGDIQGRIQAVIVGCDNQFVPGSFFARLFANYEYAIRQFQVVQ
;
A
#
# COMPACT_ATOMS: atom_id res chain seq x y z
N PRO A 1 14.40 10.06 9.64
CA PRO A 1 14.53 8.60 9.69
C PRO A 1 13.37 7.99 10.44
N ALA A 2 12.92 6.80 10.04
CA ALA A 2 11.75 6.15 10.65
C ALA A 2 11.91 5.78 12.14
N TYR A 3 13.06 6.04 12.71
CA TYR A 3 13.41 5.69 14.10
C TYR A 3 13.48 6.89 15.06
N GLU A 4 13.28 8.11 14.58
CA GLU A 4 13.28 9.34 15.39
C GLU A 4 11.93 10.03 15.28
N MET A 5 10.88 9.34 15.73
CA MET A 5 9.50 9.80 15.65
C MET A 5 9.03 10.38 16.99
N ASP A 6 9.91 11.08 17.71
CA ASP A 6 9.54 11.92 18.84
C ASP A 6 9.03 13.30 18.37
N GLU A 7 8.42 14.07 19.25
CA GLU A 7 7.85 15.37 18.88
C GLU A 7 8.91 16.33 18.29
N ALA A 8 10.11 16.35 18.83
CA ALA A 8 11.19 17.20 18.33
C ALA A 8 11.65 16.79 16.92
N GLY A 9 11.69 15.48 16.64
CA GLY A 9 11.97 14.94 15.32
C GLY A 9 10.89 15.29 14.31
N LEU A 10 9.63 15.23 14.73
CA LEU A 10 8.47 15.60 13.90
C LEU A 10 8.47 17.10 13.58
N ASP A 11 8.73 17.96 14.54
CA ASP A 11 8.87 19.41 14.30
C ASP A 11 9.97 19.70 13.28
N LYS A 12 11.15 19.11 13.42
CA LYS A 12 12.24 19.23 12.45
C LYS A 12 11.86 18.72 11.06
N PHE A 13 11.07 17.65 11.00
CA PHE A 13 10.58 17.11 9.74
C PHE A 13 9.60 18.08 9.06
N MET A 14 8.68 18.68 9.80
CA MET A 14 7.74 19.66 9.29
C MET A 14 8.45 20.95 8.84
N ASP A 15 9.44 21.42 9.60
CA ASP A 15 10.30 22.54 9.20
C ASP A 15 11.07 22.24 7.90
N LYS A 16 11.53 20.99 7.72
CA LYS A 16 12.18 20.56 6.49
C LYS A 16 11.22 20.57 5.30
N ILE A 17 9.98 20.12 5.47
CA ILE A 17 8.94 20.20 4.44
C ILE A 17 8.71 21.68 4.04
N ASN A 18 8.56 22.57 5.00
CA ASN A 18 8.36 24.00 4.76
C ASN A 18 9.51 24.63 3.95
N ARG A 19 10.73 24.24 4.25
CA ARG A 19 11.94 24.75 3.60
C ARG A 19 12.16 24.14 2.20
N CYS A 20 12.01 22.81 2.08
CA CYS A 20 12.28 22.08 0.83
C CYS A 20 11.14 22.16 -0.18
N ARG A 21 9.90 22.38 0.29
CA ARG A 21 8.69 22.46 -0.53
C ARG A 21 8.55 21.33 -1.54
N PRO A 22 8.55 20.06 -1.12
CA PRO A 22 8.50 18.91 -2.03
C PRO A 22 7.17 18.88 -2.78
N VAL A 23 7.24 18.75 -4.10
CA VAL A 23 6.02 18.60 -4.92
C VAL A 23 5.29 17.31 -4.60
N LEU A 24 6.05 16.24 -4.40
CA LEU A 24 5.58 14.90 -4.09
C LEU A 24 6.33 14.37 -2.87
N MET A 25 5.63 13.66 -2.01
CA MET A 25 6.23 12.89 -0.92
C MET A 25 5.97 11.40 -1.14
N ASP A 26 7.00 10.56 -0.99
CA ASP A 26 6.91 9.10 -1.06
C ASP A 26 7.44 8.51 0.26
N GLY A 27 6.68 7.59 0.86
CA GLY A 27 7.06 6.98 2.12
C GLY A 27 6.09 5.90 2.60
N TYR A 28 6.31 5.45 3.82
CA TYR A 28 5.52 4.39 4.42
C TYR A 28 4.19 4.93 4.95
N ALA A 29 3.11 4.15 4.76
CA ALA A 29 1.77 4.48 5.23
C ALA A 29 1.74 4.81 6.73
N GLU A 30 2.37 3.98 7.55
CA GLU A 30 2.43 4.19 9.00
C GLU A 30 3.20 5.45 9.38
N SER A 31 4.26 5.80 8.66
CA SER A 31 5.00 7.04 8.92
C SER A 31 4.12 8.28 8.68
N PHE A 32 3.37 8.30 7.58
CA PHE A 32 2.44 9.39 7.30
C PHE A 32 1.28 9.41 8.28
N ASN A 33 0.73 8.25 8.66
CA ASN A 33 -0.33 8.14 9.64
C ASN A 33 0.11 8.68 11.01
N PHE A 34 1.32 8.34 11.44
CA PHE A 34 1.90 8.83 12.69
C PHE A 34 2.07 10.36 12.68
N ILE A 35 2.62 10.92 11.60
CA ILE A 35 2.75 12.37 11.44
C ILE A 35 1.38 13.05 11.42
N ALA A 36 0.40 12.47 10.71
CA ALA A 36 -0.94 13.02 10.62
C ALA A 36 -1.67 13.03 11.97
N LYS A 37 -1.51 11.98 12.78
CA LYS A 37 -2.00 11.92 14.17
C LYS A 37 -1.36 13.00 15.04
N TYR A 38 -0.06 13.25 14.90
CA TYR A 38 0.64 14.34 15.59
C TYR A 38 0.07 15.72 15.18
N LEU A 39 -0.12 15.95 13.88
CA LEU A 39 -0.66 17.21 13.35
C LEU A 39 -2.12 17.46 13.74
N LYS A 40 -2.89 16.42 14.08
CA LYS A 40 -4.24 16.56 14.63
C LYS A 40 -4.24 17.39 15.92
N ASN A 41 -3.22 17.22 16.75
CA ASN A 41 -3.06 17.93 18.02
C ASN A 41 -2.26 19.24 17.89
N LYS A 42 -1.54 19.41 16.79
CA LYS A 42 -0.73 20.59 16.48
C LYS A 42 -0.98 20.99 15.02
N PRO A 43 -2.06 21.73 14.75
CA PRO A 43 -2.47 22.09 13.39
C PRO A 43 -1.31 22.67 12.58
N TYR A 44 -1.15 22.15 11.37
CA TYR A 44 -0.10 22.55 10.45
C TYR A 44 -0.65 23.51 9.39
N ASP A 45 -0.15 24.75 9.41
CA ASP A 45 -0.50 25.79 8.44
C ASP A 45 0.69 26.13 7.51
N GLY A 46 1.53 25.12 7.25
CA GLY A 46 2.70 25.29 6.41
C GLY A 46 2.47 24.85 4.95
N TYR A 47 3.59 24.58 4.27
CA TYR A 47 3.61 24.13 2.89
C TYR A 47 2.89 22.79 2.71
N LYS A 48 2.03 22.70 1.69
CA LYS A 48 1.27 21.50 1.32
C LYS A 48 1.85 20.91 0.03
N PRO A 49 2.27 19.62 0.02
CA PRO A 49 2.67 18.95 -1.21
C PRO A 49 1.47 18.78 -2.16
N LYS A 50 1.71 18.52 -3.44
CA LYS A 50 0.62 18.26 -4.38
C LYS A 50 0.00 16.87 -4.16
N ALA A 51 0.83 15.89 -3.76
CA ALA A 51 0.37 14.54 -3.48
C ALA A 51 1.33 13.81 -2.55
N ILE A 52 0.83 12.73 -1.93
CA ILE A 52 1.61 11.75 -1.18
C ILE A 52 1.45 10.40 -1.87
N ILE A 53 2.55 9.67 -2.05
CA ILE A 53 2.55 8.25 -2.40
C ILE A 53 2.85 7.46 -1.13
N SER A 54 1.92 6.61 -0.76
CA SER A 54 2.02 5.69 0.37
C SER A 54 2.45 4.31 -0.10
N SER A 55 3.27 3.62 0.65
CA SER A 55 3.77 2.29 0.29
C SER A 55 4.06 1.40 1.49
N ALA A 56 4.43 0.16 1.20
CA ALA A 56 4.93 -0.87 2.11
C ALA A 56 3.91 -1.46 3.09
N GLN A 57 2.83 -0.80 3.37
CA GLN A 57 1.75 -1.28 4.25
C GLN A 57 0.40 -0.92 3.61
N ASN A 58 -0.62 -1.68 3.94
CA ASN A 58 -1.98 -1.35 3.52
C ASN A 58 -2.36 0.06 3.98
N LEU A 59 -3.04 0.80 3.12
CA LEU A 59 -3.56 2.12 3.40
C LEU A 59 -5.10 2.06 3.61
N PRO A 60 -5.59 1.79 4.84
CA PRO A 60 -7.02 1.82 5.12
C PRO A 60 -7.62 3.20 4.81
N LEU A 61 -8.88 3.22 4.40
CA LEU A 61 -9.59 4.47 4.06
C LEU A 61 -9.55 5.50 5.19
N GLU A 62 -9.67 5.05 6.44
CA GLU A 62 -9.57 5.94 7.60
C GLU A 62 -8.19 6.60 7.70
N SER A 63 -7.11 5.83 7.55
CA SER A 63 -5.75 6.36 7.56
C SER A 63 -5.51 7.32 6.39
N ARG A 64 -6.00 6.99 5.19
CA ARG A 64 -5.97 7.88 4.03
C ARG A 64 -6.61 9.23 4.36
N ASN A 65 -7.84 9.21 4.88
CA ASN A 65 -8.59 10.43 5.22
C ASN A 65 -7.87 11.30 6.26
N ILE A 66 -7.27 10.67 7.27
CA ILE A 66 -6.50 11.36 8.31
C ILE A 66 -5.27 12.04 7.69
N ILE A 67 -4.53 11.33 6.83
CA ILE A 67 -3.34 11.85 6.17
C ILE A 67 -3.72 12.97 5.19
N GLU A 68 -4.74 12.78 4.34
CA GLU A 68 -5.21 13.80 3.39
C GLU A 68 -5.63 15.08 4.11
N HIS A 69 -6.34 14.95 5.23
CA HIS A 69 -6.76 16.10 6.04
C HIS A 69 -5.55 16.83 6.62
N ALA A 70 -4.60 16.10 7.21
CA ALA A 70 -3.43 16.68 7.87
C ALA A 70 -2.51 17.43 6.89
N PHE A 71 -2.25 16.84 5.72
CA PHE A 71 -1.35 17.41 4.72
C PHE A 71 -2.06 18.28 3.67
N GLY A 72 -3.39 18.25 3.61
CA GLY A 72 -4.19 19.01 2.66
C GLY A 72 -3.93 18.64 1.19
N CYS A 73 -3.60 17.39 0.92
CA CYS A 73 -3.35 16.88 -0.43
C CYS A 73 -3.85 15.43 -0.57
N LYS A 74 -3.93 14.93 -1.81
CA LYS A 74 -4.34 13.56 -2.08
C LYS A 74 -3.24 12.53 -1.75
N VAL A 75 -3.67 11.36 -1.29
CA VAL A 75 -2.80 10.21 -0.99
C VAL A 75 -3.12 9.08 -1.96
N PHE A 76 -2.09 8.56 -2.62
CA PHE A 76 -2.18 7.45 -3.55
C PHE A 76 -1.41 6.25 -3.00
N ASP A 77 -1.99 5.07 -3.07
CA ASP A 77 -1.29 3.86 -2.65
C ASP A 77 -0.41 3.31 -3.78
N LYS A 78 0.72 2.73 -3.37
CA LYS A 78 1.71 2.11 -4.25
C LYS A 78 2.01 0.71 -3.78
N TYR A 79 1.70 -0.27 -4.58
CA TYR A 79 2.17 -1.62 -4.40
C TYR A 79 3.57 -1.78 -4.98
N GLY A 80 4.47 -2.40 -4.25
CA GLY A 80 5.86 -2.52 -4.69
C GLY A 80 6.63 -3.64 -4.01
N SER A 81 7.74 -4.01 -4.64
CA SER A 81 8.64 -5.06 -4.17
C SER A 81 10.10 -4.66 -4.45
N ARG A 82 10.99 -5.03 -3.52
CA ARG A 82 12.43 -4.77 -3.66
C ARG A 82 13.04 -5.58 -4.78
N GLU A 83 12.55 -6.79 -5.01
CA GLU A 83 13.01 -7.74 -6.04
C GLU A 83 12.89 -7.14 -7.44
N PHE A 84 11.92 -6.25 -7.64
CA PHE A 84 11.66 -5.58 -8.92
C PHE A 84 12.08 -4.11 -8.93
N GLY A 85 12.83 -3.66 -7.94
CA GLY A 85 13.38 -2.30 -7.88
C GLY A 85 12.40 -1.22 -7.45
N GLY A 86 11.23 -1.57 -6.93
CA GLY A 86 10.30 -0.58 -6.38
C GLY A 86 8.83 -0.81 -6.71
N GLY A 87 8.18 0.18 -7.32
CA GLY A 87 6.74 0.14 -7.57
C GLY A 87 6.35 -0.81 -8.69
N LEU A 88 5.42 -1.67 -8.42
CA LEU A 88 4.82 -2.63 -9.36
C LEU A 88 3.50 -2.11 -9.90
N ALA A 89 2.71 -1.45 -9.05
CA ALA A 89 1.43 -0.88 -9.41
C ALA A 89 1.10 0.35 -8.56
N TYR A 90 0.33 1.27 -9.12
CA TYR A 90 -0.01 2.55 -8.50
C TYR A 90 -1.49 2.88 -8.63
N GLU A 91 -2.09 3.38 -7.58
CA GLU A 91 -3.44 3.96 -7.66
C GLU A 91 -3.50 5.17 -8.60
N CYS A 92 -4.68 5.40 -9.14
CA CYS A 92 -5.07 6.66 -9.75
C CYS A 92 -6.07 7.43 -8.87
N GLU A 93 -6.54 8.58 -9.37
CA GLU A 93 -7.46 9.48 -8.68
C GLU A 93 -8.84 8.85 -8.33
N TYR A 94 -9.18 7.71 -8.94
CA TYR A 94 -10.44 7.02 -8.69
C TYR A 94 -10.35 5.98 -7.57
N HIS A 95 -9.13 5.57 -7.17
CA HIS A 95 -8.89 4.60 -6.09
C HIS A 95 -9.65 3.26 -6.26
N THR A 96 -9.86 2.82 -7.50
CA THR A 96 -10.59 1.58 -7.84
C THR A 96 -9.68 0.36 -7.95
N GLY A 97 -8.40 0.54 -7.78
CA GLY A 97 -7.35 -0.47 -7.90
C GLY A 97 -6.01 0.17 -8.25
N HIS A 98 -5.01 -0.66 -8.47
CA HIS A 98 -3.65 -0.22 -8.78
C HIS A 98 -3.31 -0.55 -10.23
N HIS A 99 -2.99 0.46 -11.04
CA HIS A 99 -2.51 0.28 -12.41
C HIS A 99 -1.12 -0.33 -12.40
N VAL A 100 -0.99 -1.48 -13.05
CA VAL A 100 0.27 -2.23 -13.19
C VAL A 100 1.21 -1.49 -14.13
N VAL A 101 2.51 -1.46 -13.81
CA VAL A 101 3.56 -0.90 -14.68
C VAL A 101 3.87 -1.91 -15.81
N ALA A 102 2.90 -2.12 -16.70
CA ALA A 102 2.93 -3.18 -17.71
C ALA A 102 4.01 -2.99 -18.78
N GLU A 103 4.62 -1.83 -18.87
CA GLU A 103 5.79 -1.58 -19.72
C GLU A 103 7.06 -2.30 -19.23
N CYS A 104 7.11 -2.61 -17.92
CA CYS A 104 8.28 -3.20 -17.28
C CYS A 104 8.06 -4.61 -16.76
N LEU A 105 6.81 -5.00 -16.55
CA LEU A 105 6.47 -6.27 -15.93
C LEU A 105 5.15 -6.86 -16.44
N LEU A 106 5.04 -8.17 -16.36
CA LEU A 106 3.79 -8.91 -16.50
C LEU A 106 3.37 -9.38 -15.11
N GLU A 107 2.14 -9.07 -14.73
CA GLU A 107 1.53 -9.48 -13.48
C GLU A 107 0.46 -10.54 -13.76
N GLU A 108 0.39 -11.55 -12.90
CA GLU A 108 -0.61 -12.60 -12.91
C GLU A 108 -1.15 -12.81 -11.50
N ILE A 109 -2.45 -12.92 -11.33
CA ILE A 109 -3.07 -13.37 -10.09
C ILE A 109 -3.52 -14.81 -10.28
N VAL A 110 -2.99 -15.72 -9.46
CA VAL A 110 -3.17 -17.17 -9.61
C VAL A 110 -3.83 -17.74 -8.36
N LYS A 111 -4.90 -18.50 -8.56
CA LYS A 111 -5.60 -19.25 -7.52
C LYS A 111 -5.67 -20.72 -7.90
N ASP A 112 -5.22 -21.60 -7.00
CA ASP A 112 -5.24 -23.06 -7.19
C ASP A 112 -4.63 -23.51 -8.53
N GLY A 113 -3.53 -22.86 -8.94
CA GLY A 113 -2.78 -23.18 -10.16
C GLY A 113 -3.40 -22.66 -11.47
N ARG A 114 -4.52 -21.94 -11.43
CA ARG A 114 -5.17 -21.28 -12.58
C ARG A 114 -5.20 -19.76 -12.44
N PRO A 115 -5.35 -19.01 -13.53
CA PRO A 115 -5.65 -17.58 -13.43
C PRO A 115 -6.89 -17.33 -12.56
N ALA A 116 -6.82 -16.36 -11.67
CA ALA A 116 -7.96 -15.95 -10.88
C ALA A 116 -8.99 -15.23 -11.76
N VAL A 117 -10.28 -15.43 -11.49
CA VAL A 117 -11.35 -14.66 -12.15
C VAL A 117 -11.66 -13.39 -11.37
N PRO A 118 -12.28 -12.36 -11.99
CA PRO A 118 -12.62 -11.12 -11.33
C PRO A 118 -13.35 -11.34 -9.99
N GLY A 119 -12.87 -10.65 -8.94
CA GLY A 119 -13.35 -10.77 -7.57
C GLY A 119 -12.67 -11.87 -6.74
N GLU A 120 -11.93 -12.77 -7.34
CA GLU A 120 -11.17 -13.77 -6.58
C GLU A 120 -9.88 -13.20 -6.02
N VAL A 121 -9.51 -13.69 -4.83
CA VAL A 121 -8.18 -13.48 -4.23
C VAL A 121 -7.25 -14.58 -4.70
N GLY A 122 -6.08 -14.22 -5.19
CA GLY A 122 -5.04 -15.15 -5.60
C GLY A 122 -3.64 -14.66 -5.28
N GLU A 123 -2.66 -15.53 -5.48
CA GLU A 123 -1.26 -15.21 -5.31
C GLU A 123 -0.74 -14.36 -6.46
N VAL A 124 0.03 -13.33 -6.14
CA VAL A 124 0.66 -12.43 -7.12
C VAL A 124 1.95 -13.06 -7.64
N LEU A 125 1.99 -13.28 -8.95
CA LEU A 125 3.18 -13.68 -9.69
C LEU A 125 3.61 -12.53 -10.60
N ILE A 126 4.92 -12.23 -10.62
CA ILE A 126 5.47 -11.15 -11.44
C ILE A 126 6.57 -11.69 -12.36
N THR A 127 6.52 -11.29 -13.61
CA THR A 127 7.61 -11.50 -14.58
C THR A 127 8.23 -10.16 -14.93
N SER A 128 9.56 -10.02 -14.75
CA SER A 128 10.31 -8.85 -15.19
C SER A 128 10.53 -8.90 -16.70
N LEU A 129 10.19 -7.81 -17.39
CA LEU A 129 10.35 -7.69 -18.85
C LEU A 129 11.65 -6.97 -19.26
N ASN A 130 12.35 -6.36 -18.31
CA ASN A 130 13.51 -5.49 -18.58
C ASN A 130 14.78 -5.90 -17.82
N ASN A 131 14.74 -6.90 -16.95
CA ASN A 131 15.91 -7.39 -16.23
C ASN A 131 16.46 -8.67 -16.87
N PHE A 132 17.30 -8.54 -17.88
CA PHE A 132 17.88 -9.67 -18.61
C PHE A 132 19.08 -10.29 -17.90
N ALA A 133 19.71 -9.58 -16.97
CA ALA A 133 20.88 -10.08 -16.23
C ALA A 133 20.49 -11.09 -15.15
N ALA A 134 19.33 -10.90 -14.52
CA ALA A 134 18.77 -11.81 -13.54
C ALA A 134 17.24 -11.87 -13.74
N PRO A 135 16.77 -12.57 -14.80
CA PRO A 135 15.35 -12.58 -15.13
C PRO A 135 14.54 -13.30 -14.08
N LEU A 136 13.56 -12.60 -13.51
CA LEU A 136 12.55 -13.18 -12.66
C LEU A 136 11.32 -13.46 -13.51
N ILE A 137 11.01 -14.75 -13.70
CA ILE A 137 9.89 -15.20 -14.53
C ILE A 137 8.90 -15.90 -13.60
N ARG A 138 7.63 -15.42 -13.58
CA ARG A 138 6.56 -15.90 -12.70
C ARG A 138 7.01 -16.03 -11.25
N TYR A 139 7.75 -15.02 -10.80
CA TYR A 139 8.29 -14.99 -9.43
C TYR A 139 7.15 -14.80 -8.43
N ARG A 140 7.08 -15.72 -7.48
CA ARG A 140 6.07 -15.72 -6.40
C ARG A 140 6.48 -14.72 -5.33
N LEU A 141 5.81 -13.58 -5.27
CA LEU A 141 6.05 -12.55 -4.25
C LEU A 141 5.63 -12.99 -2.84
N GLY A 142 4.70 -13.95 -2.78
CA GLY A 142 4.07 -14.36 -1.54
C GLY A 142 3.03 -13.35 -1.04
N ASP A 143 2.58 -12.45 -1.90
CA ASP A 143 1.48 -11.52 -1.63
C ASP A 143 0.19 -12.04 -2.26
N LEU A 144 -0.94 -11.67 -1.65
CA LEU A 144 -2.28 -11.95 -2.15
C LEU A 144 -2.93 -10.65 -2.63
N ALA A 145 -3.60 -10.71 -3.78
CA ALA A 145 -4.36 -9.59 -4.31
C ALA A 145 -5.68 -10.05 -4.91
N VAL A 146 -6.61 -9.11 -5.06
CA VAL A 146 -7.90 -9.33 -5.73
C VAL A 146 -7.72 -9.15 -7.23
N GLN A 147 -8.19 -10.13 -8.03
CA GLN A 147 -8.27 -9.98 -9.48
C GLN A 147 -9.39 -8.97 -9.84
N ILE A 148 -9.07 -7.99 -10.68
CA ILE A 148 -10.06 -7.03 -11.23
C ILE A 148 -10.45 -7.45 -12.65
N ASP A 149 -11.67 -7.11 -13.06
CA ASP A 149 -12.07 -7.18 -14.47
C ASP A 149 -11.39 -6.04 -15.24
N ASN A 150 -10.50 -6.41 -16.14
CA ASN A 150 -9.76 -5.49 -17.01
C ASN A 150 -10.37 -5.41 -18.43
N SER A 151 -11.61 -5.86 -18.63
CA SER A 151 -12.31 -5.78 -19.92
C SER A 151 -12.69 -4.34 -20.29
N GLU A 152 -12.88 -3.47 -19.30
CA GLU A 152 -13.15 -2.06 -19.48
C GLU A 152 -11.99 -1.20 -18.98
N LEU A 153 -11.82 -0.03 -19.59
CA LEU A 153 -10.83 0.94 -19.17
C LEU A 153 -11.23 1.58 -17.83
N CYS A 154 -10.24 1.83 -16.98
CA CYS A 154 -10.45 2.68 -15.81
C CYS A 154 -10.98 4.06 -16.21
N ALA A 155 -11.85 4.63 -15.38
CA ALA A 155 -12.40 5.97 -15.58
C ALA A 155 -11.33 7.08 -15.71
N CYS A 156 -10.10 6.84 -15.24
CA CYS A 156 -8.97 7.74 -15.45
C CYS A 156 -8.44 7.77 -16.89
N GLY A 157 -8.92 6.89 -17.77
CA GLY A 157 -8.54 6.80 -19.18
C GLY A 157 -7.19 6.10 -19.45
N ARG A 158 -6.49 5.60 -18.42
CA ARG A 158 -5.26 4.84 -18.62
C ARG A 158 -5.59 3.43 -19.13
N GLY A 159 -4.91 2.99 -20.18
CA GLY A 159 -5.04 1.65 -20.77
C GLY A 159 -4.24 0.56 -20.05
N LEU A 160 -3.67 0.84 -18.87
CA LEU A 160 -2.90 -0.13 -18.08
C LEU A 160 -3.84 -1.06 -17.33
N PRO A 161 -3.53 -2.36 -17.25
CA PRO A 161 -4.31 -3.29 -16.43
C PRO A 161 -4.25 -2.88 -14.96
N GLN A 162 -5.25 -3.31 -14.20
CA GLN A 162 -5.32 -3.04 -12.76
C GLN A 162 -5.35 -4.35 -11.97
N ILE A 163 -4.78 -4.30 -10.78
CA ILE A 163 -5.02 -5.25 -9.68
C ILE A 163 -5.83 -4.57 -8.58
N GLY A 164 -6.62 -5.35 -7.89
CA GLY A 164 -7.41 -4.87 -6.75
C GLY A 164 -6.60 -4.75 -5.48
N ASP A 165 -7.32 -4.77 -4.36
CA ASP A 165 -6.73 -4.62 -3.04
C ASP A 165 -5.68 -5.70 -2.76
N ILE A 166 -4.54 -5.27 -2.26
CA ILE A 166 -3.50 -6.16 -1.73
C ILE A 166 -3.97 -6.66 -0.36
N GLN A 167 -4.18 -7.97 -0.24
CA GLN A 167 -4.72 -8.59 0.97
C GLN A 167 -3.64 -8.93 2.01
N GLY A 168 -2.36 -8.77 1.66
CA GLY A 168 -1.21 -9.03 2.52
C GLY A 168 -0.42 -10.26 2.08
N ARG A 169 0.41 -10.78 2.98
CA ARG A 169 1.31 -11.91 2.73
C ARG A 169 0.63 -13.25 2.95
N ILE A 170 0.92 -14.24 2.11
CA ILE A 170 0.46 -15.64 2.27
C ILE A 170 0.87 -16.19 3.65
N GLN A 171 2.10 -15.91 4.08
CA GLN A 171 2.62 -16.35 5.39
C GLN A 171 1.92 -15.72 6.59
N ALA A 172 1.16 -14.65 6.38
CA ALA A 172 0.37 -13.98 7.41
C ALA A 172 -1.11 -14.41 7.40
N VAL A 173 -1.46 -15.45 6.64
CA VAL A 173 -2.82 -15.99 6.59
C VAL A 173 -2.99 -17.03 7.69
N ILE A 174 -4.04 -16.87 8.49
CA ILE A 174 -4.47 -17.88 9.49
C ILE A 174 -5.61 -18.67 8.88
N VAL A 175 -5.60 -19.99 9.09
CA VAL A 175 -6.64 -20.88 8.60
C VAL A 175 -7.65 -21.10 9.72
N GLY A 176 -8.89 -20.66 9.53
CA GLY A 176 -10.00 -20.95 10.46
C GLY A 176 -10.39 -22.42 10.50
N CYS A 177 -11.15 -22.82 11.52
CA CYS A 177 -11.59 -24.22 11.72
C CYS A 177 -12.45 -24.75 10.55
N ASP A 178 -13.03 -23.88 9.77
CA ASP A 178 -13.84 -24.15 8.58
C ASP A 178 -13.06 -23.99 7.27
N ASN A 179 -11.73 -24.04 7.34
CA ASN A 179 -10.81 -23.77 6.22
C ASN A 179 -10.95 -22.35 5.60
N GLN A 180 -11.58 -21.41 6.27
CA GLN A 180 -11.59 -20.03 5.83
C GLN A 180 -10.23 -19.38 6.10
N PHE A 181 -9.74 -18.63 5.10
CA PHE A 181 -8.49 -17.88 5.22
C PHE A 181 -8.77 -16.51 5.88
N VAL A 182 -8.10 -16.26 7.00
CA VAL A 182 -8.16 -14.97 7.69
C VAL A 182 -6.83 -14.26 7.48
N PRO A 183 -6.78 -13.18 6.68
CA PRO A 183 -5.55 -12.45 6.45
C PRO A 183 -5.06 -11.76 7.73
N GLY A 184 -3.74 -11.71 7.93
CA GLY A 184 -3.13 -11.06 9.10
C GLY A 184 -3.54 -9.59 9.28
N SER A 185 -3.85 -8.89 8.19
CA SER A 185 -4.42 -7.54 8.19
C SER A 185 -5.78 -7.44 8.90
N PHE A 186 -6.54 -8.54 9.02
CA PHE A 186 -7.75 -8.58 9.81
C PHE A 186 -7.47 -8.28 11.29
N PHE A 187 -6.44 -8.92 11.85
CA PHE A 187 -6.07 -8.71 13.26
C PHE A 187 -5.54 -7.30 13.49
N ALA A 188 -4.77 -6.74 12.55
CA ALA A 188 -4.34 -5.35 12.62
C ALA A 188 -5.54 -4.39 12.69
N ARG A 189 -6.56 -4.61 11.86
CA ARG A 189 -7.81 -3.82 11.90
C ARG A 189 -8.63 -4.05 13.17
N LEU A 190 -8.73 -5.30 13.61
CA LEU A 190 -9.46 -5.65 14.84
C LEU A 190 -8.87 -4.91 16.07
N PHE A 191 -7.54 -4.87 16.18
CA PHE A 191 -6.85 -4.26 17.29
C PHE A 191 -6.59 -2.76 17.13
N ALA A 192 -6.78 -2.18 15.96
CA ALA A 192 -6.61 -0.74 15.73
C ALA A 192 -7.51 0.12 16.66
N ASN A 193 -8.71 -0.35 16.97
CA ASN A 193 -9.62 0.32 17.88
C ASN A 193 -9.21 0.23 19.38
N TYR A 194 -8.18 -0.56 19.67
CA TYR A 194 -7.69 -0.80 21.02
C TYR A 194 -6.25 -0.30 21.23
N GLU A 195 -5.77 0.63 20.40
CA GLU A 195 -4.42 1.21 20.49
C GLU A 195 -4.10 1.82 21.87
N TYR A 196 -5.13 2.27 22.58
CA TYR A 196 -5.00 2.78 23.96
C TYR A 196 -4.62 1.71 24.99
N ALA A 197 -4.91 0.42 24.69
CA ALA A 197 -4.69 -0.71 25.60
C ALA A 197 -3.68 -1.73 25.05
N ILE A 198 -3.54 -1.85 23.73
CA ILE A 198 -2.70 -2.84 23.05
C ILE A 198 -1.57 -2.12 22.32
N ARG A 199 -0.36 -2.24 22.84
CA ARG A 199 0.83 -1.64 22.23
C ARG A 199 1.46 -2.51 21.14
N GLN A 200 1.37 -3.82 21.30
CA GLN A 200 1.90 -4.81 20.36
C GLN A 200 1.14 -6.11 20.52
N PHE A 201 0.91 -6.83 19.45
CA PHE A 201 0.31 -8.15 19.46
C PHE A 201 1.02 -9.11 18.51
N GLN A 202 0.88 -10.39 18.77
CA GLN A 202 1.32 -11.47 17.90
C GLN A 202 0.19 -12.51 17.84
N VAL A 203 -0.12 -12.97 16.63
CA VAL A 203 -1.06 -14.08 16.43
C VAL A 203 -0.25 -15.30 16.05
N VAL A 204 -0.47 -16.40 16.76
CA VAL A 204 0.23 -17.70 16.57
C VAL A 204 -0.83 -18.76 16.30
N GLN A 205 -0.62 -19.56 15.25
CA GLN A 205 -1.45 -20.73 14.92
C GLN A 205 -0.65 -22.00 15.12
#